data_8de1f6382487eb581a8006bb8f4d5e61
#
_entry.id   8de1f6382487eb581a8006bb8f4d5e61
#
_cell.length_a   1.000
_cell.length_b   1.000
_cell.length_c   1.000
_cell.angle_alpha   90.00
_cell.angle_beta   90.00
_cell.angle_gamma   90.00
#
_symmetry.space_group_name_H-M   'P 1'
#
loop_
_entity.id
_entity.type
_entity.pdbx_description
1 polymer ?
#
loop_
_entity_poly.entity_id
_entity_poly.type
_entity_poly.pdbx_seq_one_letter_code
_entity_poly.pdbx_strand_id
1 'polypeptide(L)'
;AIEQATPDMLSGPMRERDLIDLYLKRYDSKQTRRAYRNDLNDFFGAPTVTLPEARGVTFVHVNAYLERLTDDGYAASTVQRRVASLRGFFDWLVALDALDRNPAHPKLVRRIQKADRADRSLIVLSGDQAEALLDATSTAGDAAMRDYTLIYTLLHCVLRRSEAAAMDVAHLRPLSRYWVLDLPMTKGGSNQYIKVPAHVVEQIDRMCAHYGIDQGPLWQSLSNNNRGGRLRPHSIYRIVRKAAERAGLNDVGAHTLRHTGCTLALEAGASLKQVQTHARHKNIETTMMYIHQRDKLRDSAADYIHIRTGKQS
;
A
#
# COMPACT_ATOMS: atom_id res chain seq x y z
N ALA A 1 11.09 15.33 -33.03
CA ALA A 1 12.26 14.61 -33.52
C ALA A 1 12.89 13.95 -32.29
N ILE A 2 12.77 12.65 -32.19
CA ILE A 2 13.49 11.84 -31.23
C ILE A 2 14.89 11.70 -31.78
N GLU A 3 15.85 12.42 -31.21
CA GLU A 3 17.26 12.23 -31.49
C GLU A 3 17.62 10.79 -31.17
N GLN A 4 17.95 10.01 -32.18
CA GLN A 4 18.48 8.67 -32.03
C GLN A 4 19.83 8.80 -31.30
N ALA A 5 19.88 8.28 -30.08
CA ALA A 5 21.11 8.15 -29.35
C ALA A 5 22.06 7.22 -30.15
N THR A 6 23.10 7.82 -30.74
CA THR A 6 24.09 7.08 -31.50
C THR A 6 24.87 6.10 -30.59
N PRO A 7 25.37 4.95 -31.11
CA PRO A 7 26.17 3.97 -30.38
C PRO A 7 27.36 4.55 -29.61
N ASP A 8 27.82 5.72 -30.00
CA ASP A 8 28.96 6.41 -29.39
C ASP A 8 28.66 7.05 -28.01
N MET A 9 27.38 7.27 -27.66
CA MET A 9 27.02 7.72 -26.31
C MET A 9 27.24 6.62 -25.23
N LEU A 10 27.36 5.36 -25.63
CA LEU A 10 27.61 4.23 -24.73
C LEU A 10 29.12 3.94 -24.56
N SER A 11 29.99 4.56 -25.34
CA SER A 11 31.42 4.23 -25.42
C SER A 11 32.36 5.04 -24.51
N GLY A 12 31.90 6.16 -23.94
CA GLY A 12 32.74 7.00 -23.08
C GLY A 12 32.18 7.19 -21.65
N PRO A 13 31.26 8.15 -21.45
CA PRO A 13 30.88 8.57 -20.10
C PRO A 13 29.90 7.61 -19.38
N MET A 14 29.27 6.63 -20.05
CA MET A 14 28.40 5.66 -19.38
C MET A 14 29.16 4.48 -18.74
N ARG A 15 30.40 4.20 -19.17
CA ARG A 15 31.18 3.09 -18.63
C ARG A 15 31.49 3.25 -17.13
N GLU A 16 31.66 4.49 -16.67
CA GLU A 16 32.05 4.80 -15.29
C GLU A 16 30.89 5.32 -14.43
N ARG A 17 29.70 5.54 -15.04
CA ARG A 17 28.54 6.04 -14.30
C ARG A 17 27.82 4.94 -13.58
N ASP A 18 27.29 5.26 -12.41
CA ASP A 18 26.37 4.38 -11.70
C ASP A 18 25.05 4.20 -12.50
N LEU A 19 24.89 3.01 -13.07
CA LEU A 19 23.71 2.67 -13.86
C LEU A 19 22.43 2.60 -13.00
N ILE A 20 22.57 2.28 -11.71
CA ILE A 20 21.43 2.25 -10.78
C ILE A 20 20.85 3.66 -10.63
N ASP A 21 21.71 4.66 -10.42
CA ASP A 21 21.28 6.04 -10.33
C ASP A 21 20.61 6.54 -11.63
N LEU A 22 21.16 6.22 -12.79
CA LEU A 22 20.59 6.57 -14.08
C LEU A 22 19.21 5.93 -14.28
N TYR A 23 19.10 4.63 -13.99
CA TYR A 23 17.83 3.91 -14.09
C TYR A 23 16.75 4.48 -13.19
N LEU A 24 17.11 4.82 -11.95
CA LEU A 24 16.17 5.30 -10.95
C LEU A 24 15.63 6.71 -11.23
N LYS A 25 16.34 7.54 -12.03
CA LYS A 25 15.84 8.86 -12.46
C LYS A 25 14.55 8.78 -13.27
N ARG A 26 14.22 7.63 -13.85
CA ARG A 26 12.97 7.37 -14.59
C ARG A 26 11.72 7.33 -13.70
N TYR A 27 11.88 7.27 -12.38
CA TYR A 27 10.78 7.15 -11.44
C TYR A 27 10.62 8.44 -10.62
N ASP A 28 9.43 9.03 -10.60
CA ASP A 28 9.14 10.24 -9.81
C ASP A 28 9.05 9.91 -8.31
N SER A 29 8.54 8.72 -7.97
CA SER A 29 8.31 8.30 -6.60
C SER A 29 9.62 8.02 -5.86
N LYS A 30 9.93 8.84 -4.84
CA LYS A 30 11.06 8.61 -3.92
C LYS A 30 11.02 7.21 -3.28
N GLN A 31 9.82 6.70 -2.97
CA GLN A 31 9.64 5.39 -2.35
C GLN A 31 9.96 4.25 -3.35
N THR A 32 9.53 4.39 -4.61
CA THR A 32 9.87 3.43 -5.67
C THR A 32 11.36 3.42 -5.92
N ARG A 33 12.00 4.60 -6.02
CA ARG A 33 13.45 4.72 -6.18
C ARG A 33 14.20 4.02 -5.04
N ARG A 34 13.79 4.27 -3.79
CA ARG A 34 14.42 3.63 -2.63
C ARG A 34 14.26 2.11 -2.64
N ALA A 35 13.08 1.61 -2.96
CA ALA A 35 12.82 0.16 -3.00
C ALA A 35 13.65 -0.52 -4.09
N TYR A 36 13.67 0.03 -5.30
CA TYR A 36 14.44 -0.54 -6.42
C TYR A 36 15.95 -0.44 -6.19
N ARG A 37 16.42 0.68 -5.61
CA ARG A 37 17.83 0.78 -5.20
C ARG A 37 18.22 -0.34 -4.25
N ASN A 38 17.44 -0.55 -3.21
CA ASN A 38 17.73 -1.62 -2.25
C ASN A 38 17.73 -3.00 -2.90
N ASP A 39 16.79 -3.25 -3.83
CA ASP A 39 16.72 -4.53 -4.55
C ASP A 39 17.94 -4.76 -5.46
N LEU A 40 18.35 -3.71 -6.20
CA LEU A 40 19.50 -3.79 -7.09
C LEU A 40 20.79 -3.88 -6.30
N ASN A 41 20.97 -3.09 -5.25
CA ASN A 41 22.15 -3.17 -4.37
C ASN A 41 22.30 -4.56 -3.72
N ASP A 42 21.18 -5.17 -3.30
CA ASP A 42 21.18 -6.51 -2.72
C ASP A 42 21.59 -7.59 -3.75
N PHE A 43 21.17 -7.43 -5.00
CA PHE A 43 21.52 -8.34 -6.08
C PHE A 43 23.01 -8.22 -6.47
N PHE A 44 23.48 -6.99 -6.69
CA PHE A 44 24.87 -6.75 -7.11
C PHE A 44 25.88 -6.81 -5.96
N GLY A 45 25.41 -6.77 -4.72
CA GLY A 45 26.27 -6.67 -3.53
C GLY A 45 27.03 -5.34 -3.44
N ALA A 46 26.62 -4.32 -4.22
CA ALA A 46 27.31 -3.03 -4.34
C ALA A 46 26.29 -1.89 -4.43
N PRO A 47 26.62 -0.66 -3.96
CA PRO A 47 25.77 0.51 -4.04
C PRO A 47 25.73 1.13 -5.45
N THR A 48 26.70 0.81 -6.28
CA THR A 48 26.87 1.33 -7.66
C THR A 48 27.17 0.17 -8.60
N VAL A 49 26.74 0.30 -9.85
CA VAL A 49 26.95 -0.72 -10.90
C VAL A 49 27.37 -0.06 -12.20
N THR A 50 28.47 -0.53 -12.76
CA THR A 50 29.00 -0.10 -14.05
C THR A 50 28.48 -0.96 -15.19
N LEU A 51 28.62 -0.50 -16.44
CA LEU A 51 28.20 -1.28 -17.61
C LEU A 51 28.94 -2.62 -17.78
N PRO A 52 30.25 -2.73 -17.58
CA PRO A 52 30.94 -4.03 -17.59
C PRO A 52 30.37 -5.02 -16.57
N GLU A 53 30.08 -4.58 -15.34
CA GLU A 53 29.47 -5.41 -14.30
C GLU A 53 28.06 -5.88 -14.69
N ALA A 54 27.23 -4.98 -15.22
CA ALA A 54 25.90 -5.34 -15.69
C ALA A 54 25.94 -6.32 -16.88
N ARG A 55 26.91 -6.19 -17.79
CA ARG A 55 27.14 -7.11 -18.92
C ARG A 55 27.62 -8.49 -18.49
N GLY A 56 28.31 -8.59 -17.37
CA GLY A 56 28.76 -9.85 -16.77
C GLY A 56 27.61 -10.68 -16.16
N VAL A 57 26.42 -10.10 -15.98
CA VAL A 57 25.28 -10.82 -15.41
C VAL A 57 24.66 -11.77 -16.42
N THR A 58 24.51 -13.03 -16.00
CA THR A 58 23.84 -14.09 -16.77
C THR A 58 22.56 -14.53 -16.05
N PHE A 59 21.72 -15.31 -16.73
CA PHE A 59 20.54 -15.93 -16.11
C PHE A 59 20.91 -16.85 -14.93
N VAL A 60 22.11 -17.40 -14.91
CA VAL A 60 22.63 -18.23 -13.81
C VAL A 60 22.75 -17.40 -12.53
N HIS A 61 23.30 -16.20 -12.62
CA HIS A 61 23.41 -15.28 -11.47
C HIS A 61 22.02 -14.89 -10.93
N VAL A 62 21.05 -14.65 -11.83
CA VAL A 62 19.68 -14.33 -11.43
C VAL A 62 19.01 -15.51 -10.74
N ASN A 63 19.19 -16.74 -11.23
CA ASN A 63 18.63 -17.93 -10.60
C ASN A 63 19.29 -18.22 -9.24
N ALA A 64 20.61 -18.09 -9.12
CA ALA A 64 21.30 -18.22 -7.83
C ALA A 64 20.81 -17.21 -6.80
N TYR A 65 20.56 -15.96 -7.25
CA TYR A 65 19.94 -14.95 -6.39
C TYR A 65 18.55 -15.35 -5.90
N LEU A 66 17.72 -15.93 -6.79
CA LEU A 66 16.40 -16.42 -6.44
C LEU A 66 16.44 -17.58 -5.44
N GLU A 67 17.40 -18.48 -5.60
CA GLU A 67 17.62 -19.58 -4.66
C GLU A 67 18.01 -19.02 -3.29
N ARG A 68 18.99 -18.14 -3.22
CA ARG A 68 19.37 -17.46 -1.99
C ARG A 68 18.19 -16.79 -1.29
N LEU A 69 17.36 -16.03 -2.03
CA LEU A 69 16.19 -15.38 -1.44
C LEU A 69 15.16 -16.39 -0.89
N THR A 70 15.03 -17.53 -1.53
CA THR A 70 14.13 -18.60 -1.08
C THR A 70 14.67 -19.27 0.17
N ASP A 71 15.96 -19.59 0.20
CA ASP A 71 16.66 -20.24 1.32
C ASP A 71 16.70 -19.32 2.56
N ASP A 72 16.86 -18.00 2.34
CA ASP A 72 16.75 -16.96 3.38
C ASP A 72 15.32 -16.78 3.91
N GLY A 73 14.32 -17.52 3.38
CA GLY A 73 12.94 -17.50 3.86
C GLY A 73 12.13 -16.28 3.44
N TYR A 74 12.54 -15.54 2.41
CA TYR A 74 11.74 -14.40 1.93
C TYR A 74 10.41 -14.85 1.34
N ALA A 75 9.35 -14.13 1.70
CA ALA A 75 8.01 -14.38 1.16
C ALA A 75 7.99 -14.30 -0.39
N ALA A 76 7.26 -15.19 -1.05
CA ALA A 76 7.18 -15.28 -2.51
C ALA A 76 6.87 -13.93 -3.18
N SER A 77 6.04 -13.09 -2.55
CA SER A 77 5.74 -11.73 -3.04
C SER A 77 6.94 -10.79 -3.00
N THR A 78 7.82 -10.94 -2.01
CA THR A 78 9.06 -10.16 -1.90
C THR A 78 10.02 -10.59 -3.00
N VAL A 79 10.17 -11.90 -3.21
CA VAL A 79 11.00 -12.48 -4.28
C VAL A 79 10.49 -12.00 -5.65
N GLN A 80 9.18 -12.08 -5.91
CA GLN A 80 8.57 -11.58 -7.16
C GLN A 80 8.84 -10.10 -7.40
N ARG A 81 8.72 -9.25 -6.36
CA ARG A 81 8.99 -7.82 -6.45
C ARG A 81 10.46 -7.54 -6.78
N ARG A 82 11.40 -8.22 -6.12
CA ARG A 82 12.84 -8.07 -6.36
C ARG A 82 13.21 -8.47 -7.79
N VAL A 83 12.69 -9.59 -8.27
CA VAL A 83 12.89 -10.02 -9.67
C VAL A 83 12.28 -9.04 -10.67
N ALA A 84 11.10 -8.49 -10.37
CA ALA A 84 10.49 -7.46 -11.23
C ALA A 84 11.36 -6.19 -11.30
N SER A 85 12.02 -5.82 -10.20
CA SER A 85 12.99 -4.71 -10.18
C SER A 85 14.20 -4.99 -11.07
N LEU A 86 14.81 -6.19 -10.94
CA LEU A 86 15.91 -6.63 -11.80
C LEU A 86 15.52 -6.67 -13.28
N ARG A 87 14.35 -7.25 -13.57
CA ARG A 87 13.84 -7.33 -14.94
C ARG A 87 13.70 -5.96 -15.56
N GLY A 88 13.08 -5.02 -14.84
CA GLY A 88 12.93 -3.65 -15.33
C GLY A 88 14.26 -2.93 -15.54
N PHE A 89 15.27 -3.19 -14.72
CA PHE A 89 16.61 -2.64 -14.89
C PHE A 89 17.30 -3.20 -16.15
N PHE A 90 17.28 -4.51 -16.35
CA PHE A 90 17.88 -5.12 -17.53
C PHE A 90 17.09 -4.85 -18.82
N ASP A 91 15.75 -4.77 -18.78
CA ASP A 91 14.95 -4.33 -19.92
C ASP A 91 15.29 -2.90 -20.35
N TRP A 92 15.58 -2.02 -19.38
CA TRP A 92 16.06 -0.67 -19.69
C TRP A 92 17.43 -0.66 -20.36
N LEU A 93 18.37 -1.51 -19.94
CA LEU A 93 19.68 -1.65 -20.58
C LEU A 93 19.58 -2.22 -21.99
N VAL A 94 18.68 -3.18 -22.21
CA VAL A 94 18.38 -3.69 -23.56
C VAL A 94 17.80 -2.60 -24.46
N ALA A 95 16.87 -1.81 -23.94
CA ALA A 95 16.26 -0.67 -24.69
C ALA A 95 17.27 0.46 -25.02
N LEU A 96 18.42 0.48 -24.38
CA LEU A 96 19.54 1.39 -24.69
C LEU A 96 20.63 0.73 -25.58
N ASP A 97 20.36 -0.45 -26.12
CA ASP A 97 21.34 -1.26 -26.87
C ASP A 97 22.64 -1.54 -26.06
N ALA A 98 22.56 -1.42 -24.73
CA ALA A 98 23.69 -1.69 -23.83
C ALA A 98 23.86 -3.19 -23.56
N LEU A 99 22.79 -3.98 -23.74
CA LEU A 99 22.74 -5.44 -23.62
C LEU A 99 21.91 -6.03 -24.78
N ASP A 100 22.34 -7.18 -25.30
CA ASP A 100 21.62 -7.89 -26.36
C ASP A 100 20.33 -8.54 -25.84
N ARG A 101 20.29 -8.95 -24.58
CA ARG A 101 19.16 -9.65 -23.95
C ARG A 101 19.10 -9.43 -22.45
N ASN A 102 17.89 -9.54 -21.92
CA ASN A 102 17.65 -9.45 -20.50
C ASN A 102 17.93 -10.78 -19.78
N PRO A 103 18.92 -10.87 -18.88
CA PRO A 103 19.22 -12.09 -18.12
C PRO A 103 18.11 -12.48 -17.13
N ALA A 104 17.25 -11.54 -16.73
CA ALA A 104 16.09 -11.78 -15.86
C ALA A 104 14.79 -12.06 -16.63
N HIS A 105 14.89 -12.38 -17.95
CA HIS A 105 13.72 -12.65 -18.78
C HIS A 105 12.91 -13.85 -18.25
N PRO A 106 11.55 -13.80 -18.23
CA PRO A 106 10.71 -14.86 -17.63
C PRO A 106 10.93 -16.25 -18.17
N LYS A 107 11.39 -16.40 -19.43
CA LYS A 107 11.68 -17.69 -20.05
C LYS A 107 13.00 -18.31 -19.59
N LEU A 108 13.90 -17.52 -19.02
CA LEU A 108 15.25 -17.94 -18.57
C LEU A 108 15.32 -18.16 -17.06
N VAL A 109 14.44 -17.51 -16.33
CA VAL A 109 14.45 -17.49 -14.88
C VAL A 109 13.44 -18.48 -14.32
N ARG A 110 13.80 -19.19 -13.26
CA ARG A 110 12.94 -20.11 -12.52
C ARG A 110 11.59 -19.46 -12.23
N ARG A 111 10.50 -20.21 -12.45
CA ARG A 111 9.16 -19.75 -12.07
C ARG A 111 9.04 -19.64 -10.56
N ILE A 112 8.78 -18.44 -10.08
CA ILE A 112 8.43 -18.22 -8.69
C ILE A 112 6.95 -18.59 -8.56
N GLN A 113 6.65 -19.59 -7.72
CA GLN A 113 5.26 -19.91 -7.41
C GLN A 113 4.59 -18.64 -6.90
N LYS A 114 3.49 -18.27 -7.53
CA LYS A 114 2.64 -17.20 -6.98
C LYS A 114 2.10 -17.74 -5.67
N ALA A 115 2.41 -17.06 -4.57
CA ALA A 115 1.61 -17.28 -3.36
C ALA A 115 0.15 -17.07 -3.78
N ASP A 116 -0.67 -18.07 -3.56
CA ASP A 116 -2.09 -18.00 -3.93
C ASP A 116 -2.67 -16.78 -3.20
N ARG A 117 -3.21 -15.82 -3.96
CA ARG A 117 -3.78 -14.61 -3.36
C ARG A 117 -4.96 -14.95 -2.45
N ALA A 118 -5.59 -16.11 -2.70
CA ALA A 118 -6.68 -16.65 -1.89
C ALA A 118 -6.20 -17.15 -0.51
N ASP A 119 -4.94 -17.53 -0.38
CA ASP A 119 -4.37 -18.09 0.87
C ASP A 119 -3.83 -17.02 1.84
N ARG A 120 -3.78 -15.76 1.42
CA ARG A 120 -3.50 -14.67 2.35
C ARG A 120 -4.77 -14.33 3.09
N SER A 121 -4.95 -14.91 4.27
CA SER A 121 -5.95 -14.42 5.21
C SER A 121 -5.67 -12.94 5.47
N LEU A 122 -6.50 -12.07 4.90
CA LEU A 122 -6.47 -10.66 5.25
C LEU A 122 -6.89 -10.57 6.71
N ILE A 123 -6.04 -10.02 7.54
CA ILE A 123 -6.41 -9.75 8.92
C ILE A 123 -7.48 -8.66 8.89
N VAL A 124 -8.67 -9.02 9.33
CA VAL A 124 -9.84 -8.15 9.43
C VAL A 124 -10.33 -8.25 10.88
N LEU A 125 -10.61 -7.13 11.49
CA LEU A 125 -11.16 -7.08 12.85
C LEU A 125 -12.68 -7.26 12.78
N SER A 126 -13.25 -7.94 13.76
CA SER A 126 -14.70 -7.89 14.03
C SER A 126 -15.10 -6.51 14.54
N GLY A 127 -16.40 -6.21 14.59
CA GLY A 127 -16.93 -4.98 15.20
C GLY A 127 -16.40 -4.80 16.63
N ASP A 128 -16.53 -5.82 17.47
CA ASP A 128 -16.07 -5.80 18.87
C ASP A 128 -14.56 -5.58 18.99
N GLN A 129 -13.76 -6.16 18.10
CA GLN A 129 -12.32 -5.95 18.07
C GLN A 129 -11.96 -4.52 17.61
N ALA A 130 -12.72 -3.95 16.69
CA ALA A 130 -12.53 -2.56 16.27
C ALA A 130 -12.89 -1.58 17.40
N GLU A 131 -13.94 -1.86 18.17
CA GLU A 131 -14.31 -1.10 19.37
C GLU A 131 -13.23 -1.22 20.44
N ALA A 132 -12.79 -2.43 20.78
CA ALA A 132 -11.72 -2.64 21.73
C ALA A 132 -10.41 -1.92 21.34
N LEU A 133 -10.10 -1.86 20.03
CA LEU A 133 -8.96 -1.11 19.52
C LEU A 133 -9.11 0.40 19.79
N LEU A 134 -10.31 0.95 19.60
CA LEU A 134 -10.61 2.37 19.87
C LEU A 134 -10.52 2.66 21.37
N ASP A 135 -11.10 1.81 22.20
CA ASP A 135 -11.07 1.97 23.66
C ASP A 135 -9.65 1.93 24.22
N ALA A 136 -8.79 1.09 23.63
CA ALA A 136 -7.38 0.99 24.02
C ALA A 136 -6.58 2.29 23.78
N THR A 137 -7.12 3.25 23.02
CA THR A 137 -6.48 4.56 22.85
C THR A 137 -6.62 5.44 24.09
N SER A 138 -7.61 5.20 24.95
CA SER A 138 -7.85 5.98 26.17
C SER A 138 -6.64 6.02 27.11
N THR A 139 -5.78 5.00 27.04
CA THR A 139 -4.54 4.90 27.82
C THR A 139 -3.34 5.58 27.18
N ALA A 140 -3.53 6.33 26.10
CA ALA A 140 -2.45 7.02 25.40
C ALA A 140 -2.03 8.37 26.07
N GLY A 141 -2.57 8.70 27.23
CA GLY A 141 -2.31 9.96 27.95
C GLY A 141 -2.72 11.17 27.10
N ASP A 142 -1.89 12.21 27.05
CA ASP A 142 -2.17 13.44 26.28
C ASP A 142 -2.44 13.22 24.80
N ALA A 143 -2.09 12.06 24.26
CA ALA A 143 -2.32 11.72 22.86
C ALA A 143 -3.65 10.95 22.62
N ALA A 144 -4.40 10.60 23.67
CA ALA A 144 -5.58 9.75 23.61
C ALA A 144 -6.62 10.23 22.57
N MET A 145 -6.99 11.51 22.66
CA MET A 145 -7.97 12.10 21.75
C MET A 145 -7.52 12.07 20.29
N ARG A 146 -6.24 12.39 20.02
CA ARG A 146 -5.68 12.33 18.67
C ARG A 146 -5.63 10.90 18.14
N ASP A 147 -5.15 9.95 18.95
CA ASP A 147 -4.96 8.56 18.53
C ASP A 147 -6.31 7.88 18.28
N TYR A 148 -7.31 8.14 19.13
CA TYR A 148 -8.70 7.72 18.93
C TYR A 148 -9.24 8.26 17.61
N THR A 149 -9.21 9.59 17.42
CA THR A 149 -9.78 10.24 16.23
C THR A 149 -9.09 9.78 14.95
N LEU A 150 -7.78 9.57 14.98
CA LEU A 150 -7.02 9.04 13.85
C LEU A 150 -7.47 7.62 13.48
N ILE A 151 -7.56 6.71 14.46
CA ILE A 151 -7.97 5.31 14.23
C ILE A 151 -9.44 5.27 13.77
N TYR A 152 -10.30 6.05 14.40
CA TYR A 152 -11.70 6.19 14.02
C TYR A 152 -11.87 6.66 12.57
N THR A 153 -11.12 7.69 12.18
CA THR A 153 -11.10 8.20 10.80
C THR A 153 -10.55 7.16 9.81
N LEU A 154 -9.49 6.42 10.18
CA LEU A 154 -8.93 5.37 9.33
C LEU A 154 -9.94 4.25 9.06
N LEU A 155 -10.73 3.85 10.05
CA LEU A 155 -11.77 2.83 9.93
C LEU A 155 -12.93 3.31 9.04
N HIS A 156 -13.49 4.48 9.32
CA HIS A 156 -14.68 4.97 8.63
C HIS A 156 -14.40 5.52 7.22
N CYS A 157 -13.25 6.15 7.02
CA CYS A 157 -12.86 6.74 5.74
C CYS A 157 -11.98 5.81 4.89
N VAL A 158 -11.66 4.63 5.40
CA VAL A 158 -10.83 3.59 4.76
C VAL A 158 -9.59 4.15 4.06
N LEU A 159 -8.91 5.10 4.74
CA LEU A 159 -7.76 5.82 4.21
C LEU A 159 -6.52 4.93 4.13
N ARG A 160 -5.69 5.19 3.10
CA ARG A 160 -4.32 4.68 3.13
C ARG A 160 -3.49 5.47 4.15
N ARG A 161 -2.53 4.82 4.78
CA ARG A 161 -1.64 5.46 5.76
C ARG A 161 -0.97 6.74 5.24
N SER A 162 -0.57 6.76 3.97
CA SER A 162 0.03 7.93 3.33
C SER A 162 -0.98 9.04 3.07
N GLU A 163 -2.22 8.70 2.75
CA GLU A 163 -3.31 9.65 2.58
C GLU A 163 -3.59 10.34 3.93
N ALA A 164 -3.79 9.56 4.98
CA ALA A 164 -4.00 10.11 6.32
C ALA A 164 -2.83 11.04 6.75
N ALA A 165 -1.58 10.61 6.57
CA ALA A 165 -0.42 11.42 6.94
C ALA A 165 -0.32 12.76 6.18
N ALA A 166 -0.88 12.84 4.99
CA ALA A 166 -0.84 14.03 4.14
C ALA A 166 -2.01 15.01 4.38
N MET A 167 -2.95 14.67 5.29
CA MET A 167 -4.15 15.49 5.51
C MET A 167 -3.84 16.78 6.25
N ASP A 168 -4.48 17.84 5.80
CA ASP A 168 -4.59 19.13 6.47
C ASP A 168 -6.04 19.40 6.86
N VAL A 169 -6.25 20.30 7.81
CA VAL A 169 -7.59 20.76 8.23
C VAL A 169 -8.39 21.24 7.02
N ALA A 170 -7.77 21.99 6.13
CA ALA A 170 -8.42 22.54 4.93
C ALA A 170 -8.90 21.48 3.91
N HIS A 171 -8.44 20.22 4.03
CA HIS A 171 -8.95 19.15 3.17
C HIS A 171 -10.34 18.64 3.57
N LEU A 172 -10.76 18.89 4.82
CA LEU A 172 -12.12 18.58 5.29
C LEU A 172 -13.02 19.78 5.00
N ARG A 173 -13.97 19.64 4.08
CA ARG A 173 -14.82 20.75 3.66
C ARG A 173 -16.26 20.31 3.36
N PRO A 174 -17.22 21.24 3.45
CA PRO A 174 -18.58 20.98 3.01
C PRO A 174 -18.65 20.90 1.47
N LEU A 175 -19.50 20.00 0.97
CA LEU A 175 -19.89 19.90 -0.43
C LEU A 175 -21.40 19.66 -0.48
N SER A 176 -22.18 20.69 -0.82
CA SER A 176 -23.63 20.68 -0.70
C SER A 176 -24.04 20.30 0.74
N ARG A 177 -24.86 19.27 0.94
CA ARG A 177 -25.30 18.77 2.25
C ARG A 177 -24.35 17.74 2.88
N TYR A 178 -23.20 17.47 2.27
CA TYR A 178 -22.27 16.45 2.71
C TYR A 178 -20.95 17.08 3.12
N TRP A 179 -20.24 16.38 3.98
CA TRP A 179 -18.83 16.63 4.22
C TRP A 179 -17.98 15.72 3.37
N VAL A 180 -16.93 16.27 2.83
CA VAL A 180 -15.96 15.54 2.01
C VAL A 180 -14.54 15.82 2.50
N LEU A 181 -13.70 14.84 2.30
CA LEU A 181 -12.28 14.92 2.54
C LEU A 181 -11.56 14.87 1.19
N ASP A 182 -10.94 15.96 0.81
CA ASP A 182 -10.08 16.00 -0.36
C ASP A 182 -8.79 15.22 -0.07
N LEU A 183 -8.45 14.32 -0.97
CA LEU A 183 -7.25 13.51 -0.82
C LEU A 183 -6.10 14.14 -1.58
N PRO A 184 -4.94 14.33 -0.93
CA PRO A 184 -3.77 14.85 -1.62
C PRO A 184 -3.44 13.95 -2.80
N MET A 185 -3.05 14.56 -3.90
CA MET A 185 -2.86 13.96 -5.22
C MET A 185 -2.18 12.60 -5.14
N THR A 186 -2.92 11.56 -5.45
CA THR A 186 -2.37 10.23 -5.71
C THR A 186 -1.80 10.19 -7.13
N LYS A 187 -0.85 9.29 -7.40
CA LYS A 187 -0.30 9.07 -8.75
C LYS A 187 -1.42 9.06 -9.81
N GLY A 188 -1.49 10.10 -10.65
CA GLY A 188 -2.49 10.23 -11.70
C GLY A 188 -3.27 11.54 -11.72
N GLY A 189 -2.98 12.50 -10.83
CA GLY A 189 -3.40 13.91 -10.97
C GLY A 189 -4.89 14.21 -10.79
N SER A 190 -5.73 13.26 -10.44
CA SER A 190 -7.16 13.52 -10.20
C SER A 190 -7.39 13.92 -8.74
N ASN A 191 -8.01 15.07 -8.51
CA ASN A 191 -8.56 15.46 -7.22
C ASN A 191 -9.62 14.43 -6.81
N GLN A 192 -9.24 13.51 -5.94
CA GLN A 192 -10.16 12.54 -5.38
C GLN A 192 -10.63 13.04 -4.02
N TYR A 193 -11.91 12.94 -3.79
CA TYR A 193 -12.48 13.16 -2.46
C TYR A 193 -13.29 11.94 -2.02
N ILE A 194 -13.53 11.85 -0.74
CA ILE A 194 -14.42 10.85 -0.14
C ILE A 194 -15.45 11.56 0.72
N LYS A 195 -16.65 10.96 0.81
CA LYS A 195 -17.65 11.40 1.77
C LYS A 195 -17.19 11.04 3.19
N VAL A 196 -17.31 11.98 4.11
CA VAL A 196 -17.05 11.79 5.54
C VAL A 196 -18.38 11.78 6.28
N PRO A 197 -18.68 10.74 7.09
CA PRO A 197 -19.87 10.73 7.93
C PRO A 197 -19.86 11.86 8.97
N ALA A 198 -21.04 12.39 9.32
CA ALA A 198 -21.16 13.53 10.25
C ALA A 198 -20.49 13.26 11.60
N HIS A 199 -20.68 12.07 12.17
CA HIS A 199 -20.07 11.68 13.44
C HIS A 199 -18.53 11.63 13.40
N VAL A 200 -17.94 11.39 12.23
CA VAL A 200 -16.46 11.44 12.04
C VAL A 200 -16.01 12.90 12.00
N VAL A 201 -16.76 13.78 11.36
CA VAL A 201 -16.48 15.22 11.33
C VAL A 201 -16.53 15.79 12.74
N GLU A 202 -17.62 15.53 13.48
CA GLU A 202 -17.77 15.95 14.87
C GLU A 202 -16.61 15.48 15.77
N GLN A 203 -16.13 14.25 15.56
CA GLN A 203 -15.00 13.73 16.30
C GLN A 203 -13.68 14.43 15.93
N ILE A 204 -13.49 14.75 14.64
CA ILE A 204 -12.36 15.56 14.18
C ILE A 204 -12.41 16.96 14.77
N ASP A 205 -13.57 17.61 14.76
CA ASP A 205 -13.75 18.95 15.31
C ASP A 205 -13.48 19.00 16.81
N ARG A 206 -13.93 17.99 17.57
CA ARG A 206 -13.62 17.84 19.00
C ARG A 206 -12.12 17.71 19.24
N MET A 207 -11.45 16.91 18.42
CA MET A 207 -9.98 16.77 18.51
C MET A 207 -9.27 18.06 18.16
N CYS A 208 -9.68 18.75 17.12
CA CYS A 208 -9.12 20.03 16.71
C CYS A 208 -9.30 21.10 17.82
N ALA A 209 -10.49 21.19 18.39
CA ALA A 209 -10.77 22.09 19.51
C ALA A 209 -9.92 21.76 20.75
N HIS A 210 -9.74 20.47 21.08
CA HIS A 210 -8.97 20.02 22.23
C HIS A 210 -7.48 20.42 22.14
N TYR A 211 -6.90 20.34 20.92
CA TYR A 211 -5.47 20.64 20.72
C TYR A 211 -5.21 22.04 20.14
N GLY A 212 -6.24 22.84 19.89
CA GLY A 212 -6.12 24.17 19.27
C GLY A 212 -5.62 24.10 17.83
N ILE A 213 -6.10 23.12 17.07
CA ILE A 213 -5.71 22.91 15.66
C ILE A 213 -6.75 23.59 14.77
N ASP A 214 -6.42 24.75 14.21
CA ASP A 214 -7.29 25.54 13.32
C ASP A 214 -6.84 25.50 11.85
N GLN A 215 -5.55 25.15 11.61
CA GLN A 215 -4.97 25.09 10.26
C GLN A 215 -3.78 24.13 10.18
N GLY A 216 -3.31 23.88 8.98
CA GLY A 216 -2.17 23.02 8.72
C GLY A 216 -2.45 21.52 8.91
N PRO A 217 -1.45 20.74 9.37
CA PRO A 217 -1.60 19.30 9.48
C PRO A 217 -2.71 18.89 10.44
N LEU A 218 -3.64 18.04 9.97
CA LEU A 218 -4.73 17.53 10.81
C LEU A 218 -4.20 16.62 11.92
N TRP A 219 -3.23 15.78 11.58
CA TRP A 219 -2.59 14.86 12.54
C TRP A 219 -1.24 15.41 12.97
N GLN A 220 -1.22 16.06 14.13
CA GLN A 220 -0.03 16.71 14.68
C GLN A 220 0.73 15.83 15.67
N SER A 221 2.04 15.99 15.67
CA SER A 221 2.91 15.43 16.69
C SER A 221 2.75 16.18 18.00
N LEU A 222 2.63 15.44 19.09
CA LEU A 222 2.60 15.96 20.45
C LEU A 222 3.95 15.79 21.16
N SER A 223 4.98 15.31 20.46
CA SER A 223 6.31 15.17 21.05
C SER A 223 7.00 16.52 21.16
N ASN A 224 7.78 16.71 22.23
CA ASN A 224 8.51 17.96 22.48
C ASN A 224 9.42 18.39 21.32
N ASN A 225 10.03 17.42 20.62
CA ASN A 225 10.97 17.70 19.53
C ASN A 225 10.27 18.14 18.22
N ASN A 226 8.96 17.93 18.06
CA ASN A 226 8.23 18.23 16.83
C ASN A 226 6.75 18.56 17.12
N ARG A 227 6.47 19.27 18.19
CA ARG A 227 5.10 19.62 18.58
C ARG A 227 4.44 20.48 17.50
N GLY A 228 3.20 20.13 17.11
CA GLY A 228 2.48 20.78 16.01
C GLY A 228 2.90 20.32 14.60
N GLY A 229 4.02 19.63 14.47
CA GLY A 229 4.49 19.12 13.19
C GLY A 229 3.66 17.93 12.69
N ARG A 230 3.59 17.76 11.36
CA ARG A 230 2.86 16.66 10.69
C ARG A 230 3.34 15.28 11.14
N LEU A 231 2.41 14.38 11.44
CA LEU A 231 2.72 12.97 11.66
C LEU A 231 3.19 12.33 10.35
N ARG A 232 4.33 11.66 10.42
CA ARG A 232 4.83 10.85 9.29
C ARG A 232 4.04 9.54 9.17
N PRO A 233 3.96 8.92 7.98
CA PRO A 233 3.29 7.63 7.82
C PRO A 233 3.76 6.55 8.82
N HIS A 234 5.05 6.53 9.14
CA HIS A 234 5.59 5.60 10.13
C HIS A 234 5.06 5.87 11.55
N SER A 235 4.85 7.12 11.92
CA SER A 235 4.25 7.48 13.22
C SER A 235 2.80 6.98 13.32
N ILE A 236 2.01 7.12 12.26
CA ILE A 236 0.65 6.57 12.19
C ILE A 236 0.67 5.05 12.37
N TYR A 237 1.59 4.35 11.71
CA TYR A 237 1.76 2.91 11.90
C TYR A 237 2.04 2.55 13.37
N ARG A 238 2.93 3.29 14.03
CA ARG A 238 3.26 3.05 15.44
C ARG A 238 2.09 3.31 16.38
N ILE A 239 1.27 4.34 16.11
CA ILE A 239 0.06 4.64 16.87
C ILE A 239 -0.90 3.45 16.81
N VAL A 240 -1.22 2.98 15.59
CA VAL A 240 -2.13 1.85 15.40
C VAL A 240 -1.59 0.58 16.06
N ARG A 241 -0.29 0.28 15.89
CA ARG A 241 0.35 -0.89 16.53
C ARG A 241 0.26 -0.84 18.05
N LYS A 242 0.56 0.30 18.66
CA LYS A 242 0.48 0.46 20.12
C LYS A 242 -0.95 0.30 20.64
N ALA A 243 -1.94 0.84 19.94
CA ALA A 243 -3.34 0.64 20.31
C ALA A 243 -3.73 -0.85 20.20
N ALA A 244 -3.32 -1.52 19.12
CA ALA A 244 -3.56 -2.94 18.92
C ALA A 244 -2.91 -3.82 20.01
N GLU A 245 -1.65 -3.56 20.36
CA GLU A 245 -0.94 -4.24 21.43
C GLU A 245 -1.67 -4.11 22.78
N ARG A 246 -2.18 -2.89 23.10
CA ARG A 246 -2.97 -2.67 24.31
C ARG A 246 -4.32 -3.39 24.29
N ALA A 247 -4.93 -3.52 23.11
CA ALA A 247 -6.17 -4.28 22.91
C ALA A 247 -5.94 -5.79 22.82
N GLY A 248 -4.72 -6.30 22.96
CA GLY A 248 -4.39 -7.71 22.79
C GLY A 248 -4.51 -8.23 21.35
N LEU A 249 -4.48 -7.34 20.36
CA LEU A 249 -4.64 -7.68 18.94
C LEU A 249 -3.28 -7.77 18.24
N ASN A 250 -3.03 -8.91 17.58
CA ASN A 250 -1.81 -9.16 16.86
C ASN A 250 -1.90 -8.72 15.40
N ASP A 251 -0.77 -8.30 14.83
CA ASP A 251 -0.57 -7.95 13.41
C ASP A 251 -1.51 -6.89 12.82
N VAL A 252 -2.07 -6.03 13.66
CA VAL A 252 -2.92 -4.93 13.26
C VAL A 252 -2.09 -3.71 12.87
N GLY A 253 -2.39 -3.16 11.69
CA GLY A 253 -1.79 -1.93 11.18
C GLY A 253 -2.82 -1.08 10.43
N ALA A 254 -2.42 0.10 9.95
CA ALA A 254 -3.32 0.99 9.24
C ALA A 254 -3.96 0.35 7.98
N HIS A 255 -3.31 -0.64 7.38
CA HIS A 255 -3.89 -1.37 6.25
C HIS A 255 -4.97 -2.36 6.69
N THR A 256 -4.78 -3.00 7.85
CA THR A 256 -5.79 -3.82 8.51
C THR A 256 -7.06 -3.01 8.79
N LEU A 257 -6.94 -1.78 9.30
CA LEU A 257 -8.10 -0.90 9.55
C LEU A 257 -8.88 -0.58 8.28
N ARG A 258 -8.18 -0.36 7.18
CA ARG A 258 -8.81 -0.16 5.88
C ARG A 258 -9.55 -1.43 5.41
N HIS A 259 -8.96 -2.61 5.58
CA HIS A 259 -9.62 -3.88 5.29
C HIS A 259 -10.84 -4.06 6.17
N THR A 260 -10.71 -3.83 7.46
CA THR A 260 -11.81 -3.88 8.44
C THR A 260 -12.97 -2.98 8.04
N GLY A 261 -12.71 -1.70 7.76
CA GLY A 261 -13.76 -0.76 7.34
C GLY A 261 -14.49 -1.20 6.06
N CYS A 262 -13.76 -1.74 5.07
CA CYS A 262 -14.38 -2.29 3.86
C CYS A 262 -15.25 -3.52 4.16
N THR A 263 -14.78 -4.43 5.00
CA THR A 263 -15.52 -5.65 5.36
C THR A 263 -16.76 -5.32 6.17
N LEU A 264 -16.64 -4.49 7.22
CA LEU A 264 -17.78 -4.06 8.03
C LEU A 264 -18.85 -3.33 7.21
N ALA A 265 -18.44 -2.53 6.22
CA ALA A 265 -19.39 -1.89 5.31
C ALA A 265 -20.17 -2.90 4.46
N LEU A 266 -19.50 -3.94 3.93
CA LEU A 266 -20.17 -5.03 3.21
C LEU A 266 -21.10 -5.83 4.12
N GLU A 267 -20.69 -6.09 5.35
CA GLU A 267 -21.50 -6.77 6.36
C GLU A 267 -22.76 -5.99 6.74
N ALA A 268 -22.64 -4.68 6.78
CA ALA A 268 -23.76 -3.77 7.01
C ALA A 268 -24.64 -3.58 5.75
N GLY A 269 -24.38 -4.30 4.64
CA GLY A 269 -25.22 -4.30 3.44
C GLY A 269 -24.81 -3.31 2.35
N ALA A 270 -23.65 -2.66 2.47
CA ALA A 270 -23.15 -1.83 1.36
C ALA A 270 -22.84 -2.70 0.14
N SER A 271 -23.18 -2.22 -1.05
CA SER A 271 -22.86 -2.92 -2.29
C SER A 271 -21.33 -2.90 -2.56
N LEU A 272 -20.86 -3.92 -3.28
CA LEU A 272 -19.46 -4.01 -3.72
C LEU A 272 -19.00 -2.73 -4.43
N LYS A 273 -19.86 -2.15 -5.25
CA LYS A 273 -19.58 -0.90 -5.98
C LYS A 273 -19.41 0.30 -5.04
N GLN A 274 -20.24 0.40 -4.01
CA GLN A 274 -20.09 1.45 -2.99
C GLN A 274 -18.78 1.32 -2.25
N VAL A 275 -18.41 0.10 -1.81
CA VAL A 275 -17.15 -0.15 -1.12
C VAL A 275 -15.96 0.08 -2.04
N GLN A 276 -16.00 -0.38 -3.31
CA GLN A 276 -14.97 -0.10 -4.31
C GLN A 276 -14.72 1.40 -4.47
N THR A 277 -15.81 2.17 -4.60
CA THR A 277 -15.75 3.63 -4.77
C THR A 277 -15.19 4.31 -3.53
N HIS A 278 -15.71 3.97 -2.36
CA HIS A 278 -15.26 4.54 -1.08
C HIS A 278 -13.78 4.21 -0.79
N ALA A 279 -13.38 2.97 -1.05
CA ALA A 279 -11.99 2.54 -0.90
C ALA A 279 -11.07 3.02 -2.04
N ARG A 280 -11.62 3.52 -3.15
CA ARG A 280 -10.84 3.96 -4.32
C ARG A 280 -9.95 2.84 -4.88
N HIS A 281 -10.51 1.64 -4.97
CA HIS A 281 -9.82 0.51 -5.57
C HIS A 281 -9.90 0.62 -7.10
N LYS A 282 -8.74 0.74 -7.76
CA LYS A 282 -8.66 0.78 -9.23
C LYS A 282 -9.17 -0.52 -9.85
N ASN A 283 -8.85 -1.66 -9.23
CA ASN A 283 -9.29 -2.98 -9.65
C ASN A 283 -10.35 -3.53 -8.68
N ILE A 284 -11.47 -4.01 -9.22
CA ILE A 284 -12.55 -4.61 -8.45
C ILE A 284 -12.11 -5.88 -7.71
N GLU A 285 -11.16 -6.64 -8.29
CA GLU A 285 -10.57 -7.82 -7.64
C GLU A 285 -10.05 -7.53 -6.23
N THR A 286 -9.51 -6.32 -6.02
CA THR A 286 -9.07 -5.88 -4.69
C THR A 286 -10.23 -5.79 -3.71
N THR A 287 -11.43 -5.47 -4.17
CA THR A 287 -12.63 -5.41 -3.33
C THR A 287 -13.26 -6.79 -3.17
N MET A 288 -13.21 -7.62 -4.20
CA MET A 288 -13.71 -9.00 -4.16
C MET A 288 -12.97 -9.88 -3.14
N MET A 289 -11.72 -9.57 -2.82
CA MET A 289 -10.96 -10.27 -1.78
C MET A 289 -11.68 -10.26 -0.41
N TYR A 290 -12.49 -9.24 -0.13
CA TYR A 290 -13.27 -9.17 1.12
C TYR A 290 -14.49 -10.10 1.11
N ILE A 291 -15.05 -10.42 -0.07
CA ILE A 291 -16.17 -11.34 -0.22
C ILE A 291 -15.70 -12.78 -0.09
N HIS A 292 -14.53 -13.12 -0.66
CA HIS A 292 -14.00 -14.49 -0.63
C HIS A 292 -13.64 -14.98 0.79
N GLN A 293 -13.46 -14.06 1.74
CA GLN A 293 -13.24 -14.40 3.14
C GLN A 293 -14.54 -14.52 3.94
N ARG A 294 -15.64 -14.00 3.40
CA ARG A 294 -16.97 -14.30 3.94
C ARG A 294 -17.30 -15.76 3.68
N ASP A 295 -17.77 -16.41 4.71
CA ASP A 295 -18.26 -17.77 4.75
C ASP A 295 -18.81 -18.24 3.38
N LYS A 296 -18.03 -19.02 2.66
CA LYS A 296 -18.46 -19.68 1.41
C LYS A 296 -19.72 -20.51 1.59
N LEU A 297 -20.10 -20.80 2.84
CA LEU A 297 -21.25 -21.60 3.23
C LEU A 297 -22.46 -20.75 3.64
N ARG A 298 -22.27 -19.47 3.98
CA ARG A 298 -23.34 -18.63 4.54
C ARG A 298 -24.21 -17.95 3.49
N ASP A 299 -23.68 -17.80 2.26
CA ASP A 299 -24.39 -17.21 1.12
C ASP A 299 -23.92 -17.93 -0.16
N SER A 300 -24.40 -19.16 -0.30
CA SER A 300 -24.05 -20.01 -1.43
C SER A 300 -25.03 -19.79 -2.59
N ALA A 301 -24.52 -19.73 -3.82
CA ALA A 301 -25.39 -19.74 -5.01
C ALA A 301 -26.36 -20.93 -5.03
N ALA A 302 -26.04 -22.00 -4.31
CA ALA A 302 -26.93 -23.17 -4.15
C ALA A 302 -28.24 -22.82 -3.46
N ASP A 303 -28.24 -21.81 -2.56
CA ASP A 303 -29.43 -21.40 -1.81
C ASP A 303 -30.44 -20.65 -2.69
N TYR A 304 -30.02 -20.17 -3.85
CA TYR A 304 -30.84 -19.46 -4.84
C TYR A 304 -31.31 -20.34 -6.02
N ILE A 305 -30.93 -21.63 -6.05
CA ILE A 305 -31.32 -22.54 -7.11
C ILE A 305 -32.67 -23.21 -6.72
N HIS A 306 -33.78 -22.68 -7.22
CA HIS A 306 -35.11 -23.21 -7.04
C HIS A 306 -35.55 -24.01 -8.26
N ILE A 307 -35.21 -25.31 -8.34
CA ILE A 307 -35.73 -26.22 -9.37
C ILE A 307 -36.97 -26.90 -8.80
N ARG A 308 -38.14 -26.64 -9.38
CA ARG A 308 -39.34 -27.44 -9.08
C ARG A 308 -39.18 -28.81 -9.70
N THR A 309 -38.89 -29.82 -8.90
CA THR A 309 -39.01 -31.21 -9.31
C THR A 309 -40.51 -31.51 -9.43
N GLY A 310 -40.98 -31.55 -10.67
CA GLY A 310 -42.34 -32.01 -10.93
C GLY A 310 -42.50 -33.48 -10.56
N LYS A 311 -43.61 -33.74 -9.80
CA LYS A 311 -44.18 -35.05 -9.46
C LYS A 311 -43.50 -35.85 -8.37
N GLN A 312 -44.01 -35.73 -7.16
CA GLN A 312 -44.37 -36.95 -6.43
C GLN A 312 -45.90 -37.03 -6.42
N SER A 313 -46.39 -38.10 -7.10
CA SER A 313 -47.78 -38.56 -7.09
C SER A 313 -48.07 -39.18 -5.73
#